data_1267ffcac58fa9e1f13a2adc2d29e0e0
#
_entry.id   1267ffcac58fa9e1f13a2adc2d29e0e0
#
_cell.length_a   1.000
_cell.length_b   1.000
_cell.length_c   1.000
_cell.angle_alpha   90.00
_cell.angle_beta   90.00
_cell.angle_gamma   90.00
#
_symmetry.space_group_name_H-M   'P 1'
#
loop_
_entity.id
_entity.type
_entity.pdbx_description
1 polymer ?
#
loop_
_entity_poly.entity_id
_entity_poly.type
_entity_poly.pdbx_seq_one_letter_code
_entity_poly.pdbx_strand_id
1 'polypeptide(L)'
;MKYIYLCVFTVCFFSLSIAQQKREVTLTGEVVDMQCYISGAMGKATGPDHKECATNCAKGGIPLGILEEKTGNLVLAGQTKNAMKGANEMLKDFIAEKVTVTGRMVEKGGVKLLLISKVVRAK
;
A
#
# COMPACT_ATOMS: atom_id res chain seq x y z
N MET A 1 -24.80 38.61 -53.78
CA MET A 1 -23.67 37.70 -53.44
C MET A 1 -23.46 37.81 -51.97
N LYS A 2 -23.92 36.81 -51.23
CA LYS A 2 -23.77 36.74 -49.75
C LYS A 2 -22.79 35.64 -49.41
N TYR A 3 -21.60 36.02 -48.99
CA TYR A 3 -20.60 35.07 -48.51
C TYR A 3 -20.91 34.69 -47.06
N ILE A 4 -21.36 33.45 -46.86
CA ILE A 4 -21.57 32.85 -45.56
C ILE A 4 -20.21 32.32 -45.10
N TYR A 5 -19.59 33.00 -44.14
CA TYR A 5 -18.40 32.51 -43.45
C TYR A 5 -18.81 31.40 -42.50
N LEU A 6 -18.53 30.17 -42.92
CA LEU A 6 -18.68 29.00 -42.07
C LEU A 6 -17.47 28.93 -41.11
N CYS A 7 -17.63 29.47 -39.91
CA CYS A 7 -16.64 29.29 -38.84
C CYS A 7 -16.69 27.84 -38.39
N VAL A 8 -15.77 27.03 -38.89
CA VAL A 8 -15.53 25.70 -38.35
C VAL A 8 -14.80 25.87 -37.02
N PHE A 9 -15.55 25.76 -35.93
CA PHE A 9 -15.01 25.75 -34.60
C PHE A 9 -14.42 24.36 -34.35
N THR A 10 -13.13 24.22 -34.66
CA THR A 10 -12.37 22.99 -34.31
C THR A 10 -12.14 22.95 -32.80
N VAL A 11 -13.02 22.29 -32.09
CA VAL A 11 -12.85 22.01 -30.68
C VAL A 11 -11.75 20.96 -30.57
N CYS A 12 -10.53 21.40 -30.29
CA CYS A 12 -9.43 20.53 -29.88
C CYS A 12 -9.78 19.97 -28.50
N PHE A 13 -10.33 18.78 -28.47
CA PHE A 13 -10.38 17.98 -27.26
C PHE A 13 -8.95 17.61 -26.89
N PHE A 14 -8.34 18.42 -26.04
CA PHE A 14 -7.16 18.04 -25.29
C PHE A 14 -7.59 16.94 -24.33
N SER A 15 -7.48 15.69 -24.77
CA SER A 15 -7.54 14.55 -23.86
C SER A 15 -6.37 14.67 -22.90
N LEU A 16 -6.60 15.25 -21.72
CA LEU A 16 -5.69 15.11 -20.61
C LEU A 16 -5.70 13.61 -20.22
N SER A 17 -4.82 12.86 -20.85
CA SER A 17 -4.44 11.57 -20.30
C SER A 17 -3.81 11.85 -18.94
N ILE A 18 -4.59 11.72 -17.88
CA ILE A 18 -4.07 11.65 -16.51
C ILE A 18 -3.28 10.35 -16.50
N ALA A 19 -2.02 10.45 -16.87
CA ALA A 19 -1.04 9.40 -16.61
C ALA A 19 -1.09 9.20 -15.11
N GLN A 20 -1.69 8.10 -14.69
CA GLN A 20 -1.71 7.66 -13.31
C GLN A 20 -0.26 7.46 -12.90
N GLN A 21 0.33 8.56 -12.43
CA GLN A 21 1.74 8.65 -12.11
C GLN A 21 2.00 7.58 -11.05
N LYS A 22 2.80 6.61 -11.42
CA LYS A 22 3.28 5.54 -10.52
C LYS A 22 4.13 6.20 -9.42
N ARG A 23 3.48 6.83 -8.46
CA ARG A 23 4.17 7.49 -7.36
C ARG A 23 4.79 6.44 -6.48
N GLU A 24 6.10 6.40 -6.49
CA GLU A 24 6.86 5.73 -5.45
C GLU A 24 6.73 6.57 -4.17
N VAL A 25 6.36 5.90 -3.09
CA VAL A 25 6.20 6.52 -1.77
C VAL A 25 7.10 5.82 -0.78
N THR A 26 7.48 6.55 0.25
CA THR A 26 8.22 6.00 1.39
C THR A 26 7.41 6.28 2.65
N LEU A 27 7.10 5.22 3.41
CA LEU A 27 6.43 5.36 4.70
C LEU A 27 7.23 4.65 5.80
N THR A 28 7.02 5.16 7.03
CA THR A 28 7.53 4.51 8.24
C THR A 28 6.35 4.02 9.07
N GLY A 29 6.42 2.79 9.56
CA GLY A 29 5.35 2.20 10.34
C GLY A 29 5.72 0.83 10.88
N GLU A 30 4.81 0.23 11.63
CA GLU A 30 4.96 -1.10 12.18
C GLU A 30 4.43 -2.16 11.22
N VAL A 31 5.13 -3.28 11.10
CA VAL A 31 4.64 -4.46 10.38
C VAL A 31 3.66 -5.19 11.27
N VAL A 32 2.41 -5.24 10.84
CA VAL A 32 1.31 -5.86 11.60
C VAL A 32 0.62 -6.97 10.80
N ASP A 33 0.04 -7.92 11.53
CA ASP A 33 -0.92 -8.87 10.99
C ASP A 33 -2.27 -8.17 10.75
N MET A 34 -2.72 -8.18 9.53
CA MET A 34 -3.93 -7.46 9.09
C MET A 34 -5.18 -7.94 9.80
N GLN A 35 -5.32 -9.25 10.00
CA GLN A 35 -6.54 -9.83 10.57
C GLN A 35 -6.67 -9.48 12.05
N CYS A 36 -5.63 -9.73 12.85
CA CYS A 36 -5.68 -9.42 14.28
C CYS A 36 -5.82 -7.92 14.53
N TYR A 37 -5.12 -7.11 13.76
CA TYR A 37 -5.20 -5.66 13.90
C TYR A 37 -6.60 -5.12 13.60
N ILE A 38 -7.20 -5.52 12.48
CA ILE A 38 -8.52 -5.02 12.05
C ILE A 38 -9.63 -5.56 12.94
N SER A 39 -9.58 -6.86 13.30
CA SER A 39 -10.64 -7.48 14.10
C SER A 39 -10.60 -7.11 15.58
N GLY A 40 -9.43 -6.70 16.07
CA GLY A 40 -9.21 -6.47 17.51
C GLY A 40 -9.33 -7.74 18.35
N ALA A 41 -9.40 -8.94 17.75
CA ALA A 41 -9.66 -10.20 18.42
C ALA A 41 -8.60 -10.58 19.47
N MET A 42 -7.37 -10.11 19.27
CA MET A 42 -6.23 -10.37 20.14
C MET A 42 -5.84 -9.14 20.99
N GLY A 43 -6.77 -8.21 21.19
CA GLY A 43 -6.52 -6.97 21.91
C GLY A 43 -5.61 -6.02 21.14
N LYS A 44 -4.54 -5.51 21.77
CA LYS A 44 -3.55 -4.66 21.11
C LYS A 44 -2.68 -5.50 20.19
N ALA A 45 -3.03 -5.58 18.92
CA ALA A 45 -2.33 -6.35 17.89
C ALA A 45 -1.10 -5.60 17.32
N THR A 46 -0.30 -4.97 18.20
CA THR A 46 0.91 -4.21 17.87
C THR A 46 1.99 -4.43 18.94
N GLY A 47 3.22 -4.15 18.56
CA GLY A 47 4.38 -4.19 19.46
C GLY A 47 4.93 -5.60 19.69
N PRO A 48 6.03 -5.68 20.48
CA PRO A 48 6.76 -6.92 20.70
C PRO A 48 5.93 -8.06 21.28
N ASP A 49 4.97 -7.76 22.13
CA ASP A 49 4.11 -8.75 22.79
C ASP A 49 3.21 -9.50 21.81
N HIS A 50 2.93 -8.91 20.66
CA HIS A 50 2.13 -9.53 19.59
C HIS A 50 2.97 -10.27 18.54
N LYS A 51 4.29 -10.20 18.61
CA LYS A 51 5.21 -10.73 17.57
C LYS A 51 5.00 -12.20 17.27
N GLU A 52 4.87 -13.03 18.29
CA GLU A 52 4.69 -14.47 18.12
C GLU A 52 3.36 -14.79 17.44
N CYS A 53 2.27 -14.18 17.88
CA CYS A 53 0.95 -14.35 17.30
C CYS A 53 0.95 -13.92 15.81
N ALA A 54 1.44 -12.72 15.52
CA ALA A 54 1.50 -12.19 14.15
C ALA A 54 2.40 -13.05 13.25
N THR A 55 3.49 -13.61 13.79
CA THR A 55 4.36 -14.53 13.04
C THR A 55 3.63 -15.82 12.66
N ASN A 56 2.87 -16.40 13.58
CA ASN A 56 2.09 -17.61 13.33
C ASN A 56 0.96 -17.35 12.33
N CYS A 57 0.28 -16.23 12.45
CA CYS A 57 -0.73 -15.80 11.47
C CYS A 57 -0.14 -15.63 10.07
N ALA A 58 1.01 -14.97 9.96
CA ALA A 58 1.69 -14.78 8.67
C ALA A 58 2.14 -16.10 8.03
N LYS A 59 2.62 -17.06 8.84
CA LYS A 59 2.92 -18.43 8.37
C LYS A 59 1.68 -19.17 7.88
N GLY A 60 0.54 -18.91 8.50
CA GLY A 60 -0.77 -19.45 8.08
C GLY A 60 -1.36 -18.78 6.83
N GLY A 61 -0.69 -17.76 6.28
CA GLY A 61 -1.12 -17.08 5.07
C GLY A 61 -1.89 -15.79 5.31
N ILE A 62 -2.04 -15.34 6.56
CA ILE A 62 -2.64 -14.04 6.86
C ILE A 62 -1.74 -12.94 6.29
N PRO A 63 -2.27 -11.99 5.51
CA PRO A 63 -1.46 -10.94 4.93
C PRO A 63 -0.93 -9.98 5.99
N LEU A 64 0.31 -9.55 5.79
CA LEU A 64 0.92 -8.48 6.56
C LEU A 64 0.60 -7.12 5.95
N GLY A 65 0.59 -6.11 6.81
CA GLY A 65 0.43 -4.71 6.42
C GLY A 65 1.39 -3.80 7.17
N ILE A 66 1.37 -2.55 6.81
CA ILE A 66 2.12 -1.48 7.47
C ILE A 66 1.13 -0.56 8.17
N LEU A 67 1.24 -0.47 9.48
CA LEU A 67 0.54 0.53 10.28
C LEU A 67 1.38 1.81 10.26
N GLU A 68 1.00 2.75 9.42
CA GLU A 68 1.75 3.98 9.21
C GLU A 68 1.80 4.84 10.49
N GLU A 69 2.99 5.15 10.96
CA GLU A 69 3.18 5.88 12.21
C GLU A 69 2.61 7.31 12.16
N LYS A 70 2.77 7.97 11.03
CA LYS A 70 2.40 9.38 10.87
C LYS A 70 0.89 9.61 10.84
N THR A 71 0.14 8.70 10.25
CA THR A 71 -1.31 8.85 10.00
C THR A 71 -2.17 7.88 10.78
N GLY A 72 -1.60 6.79 11.28
CA GLY A 72 -2.36 5.66 11.84
C GLY A 72 -3.11 4.82 10.78
N ASN A 73 -2.89 5.09 9.51
CA ASN A 73 -3.52 4.31 8.44
C ASN A 73 -2.89 2.94 8.32
N LEU A 74 -3.75 1.94 8.12
CA LEU A 74 -3.31 0.59 7.80
C LEU A 74 -3.22 0.44 6.28
N VAL A 75 -2.07 -0.02 5.80
CA VAL A 75 -1.78 -0.21 4.39
C VAL A 75 -1.45 -1.68 4.14
N LEU A 76 -2.19 -2.33 3.26
CA LEU A 76 -1.90 -3.70 2.86
C LEU A 76 -0.55 -3.78 2.14
N ALA A 77 0.27 -4.75 2.50
CA ALA A 77 1.55 -4.98 1.84
C ALA A 77 1.42 -5.97 0.69
N GLY A 78 1.98 -5.59 -0.45
CA GLY A 78 2.13 -6.43 -1.64
C GLY A 78 3.54 -6.32 -2.21
N GLN A 79 3.85 -7.06 -3.24
CA GLN A 79 5.12 -6.95 -3.95
C GLN A 79 4.91 -6.92 -5.47
N THR A 80 5.84 -6.28 -6.18
CA THR A 80 5.77 -6.15 -7.63
C THR A 80 6.34 -7.37 -8.37
N LYS A 81 7.35 -8.03 -7.81
CA LYS A 81 8.10 -9.09 -8.51
C LYS A 81 7.35 -10.43 -8.53
N ASN A 82 6.53 -10.70 -7.54
CA ASN A 82 5.75 -11.93 -7.47
C ASN A 82 4.41 -11.68 -6.78
N ALA A 83 3.44 -11.22 -7.55
CA ALA A 83 2.11 -10.87 -7.04
C ALA A 83 1.38 -12.05 -6.38
N MET A 84 1.74 -13.29 -6.74
CA MET A 84 1.09 -14.48 -6.19
C MET A 84 1.54 -14.84 -4.77
N LYS A 85 2.71 -14.36 -4.34
CA LYS A 85 3.25 -14.66 -3.01
C LYS A 85 2.93 -13.61 -1.96
N GLY A 86 2.31 -12.47 -2.34
CA GLY A 86 2.13 -11.33 -1.43
C GLY A 86 3.46 -10.81 -0.90
N ALA A 87 3.42 -10.04 0.17
CA ALA A 87 4.62 -9.43 0.74
C ALA A 87 5.13 -10.12 2.02
N ASN A 88 4.47 -11.19 2.48
CA ASN A 88 4.84 -11.84 3.73
C ASN A 88 6.32 -12.27 3.76
N GLU A 89 6.82 -12.82 2.66
CA GLU A 89 8.25 -13.21 2.56
C GLU A 89 9.21 -12.03 2.71
N MET A 90 8.82 -10.84 2.25
CA MET A 90 9.64 -9.64 2.40
C MET A 90 9.60 -9.06 3.81
N LEU A 91 8.52 -9.30 4.54
CA LEU A 91 8.23 -8.66 5.82
C LEU A 91 8.39 -9.57 7.03
N LYS A 92 8.52 -10.89 6.86
CA LYS A 92 8.54 -11.87 7.94
C LYS A 92 9.58 -11.60 9.03
N ASP A 93 10.74 -11.06 8.66
CA ASP A 93 11.84 -10.76 9.59
C ASP A 93 11.65 -9.42 10.32
N PHE A 94 10.58 -8.70 10.00
CA PHE A 94 10.26 -7.38 10.53
C PHE A 94 8.93 -7.33 11.29
N ILE A 95 8.28 -8.48 11.51
CA ILE A 95 6.97 -8.53 12.19
C ILE A 95 7.06 -7.92 13.57
N ALA A 96 6.10 -7.03 13.89
CA ALA A 96 6.04 -6.24 15.11
C ALA A 96 7.26 -5.30 15.33
N GLU A 97 7.95 -4.98 14.23
CA GLU A 97 9.04 -4.02 14.24
C GLU A 97 8.69 -2.79 13.40
N LYS A 98 9.29 -1.68 13.76
CA LYS A 98 9.18 -0.43 12.98
C LYS A 98 10.12 -0.49 11.77
N VAL A 99 9.57 -0.23 10.59
CA VAL A 99 10.29 -0.26 9.32
C VAL A 99 10.06 1.01 8.53
N THR A 100 11.01 1.30 7.63
CA THR A 100 10.81 2.23 6.53
C THR A 100 10.67 1.42 5.25
N VAL A 101 9.54 1.57 4.59
CA VAL A 101 9.20 0.86 3.35
C VAL A 101 9.07 1.83 2.19
N THR A 102 9.59 1.43 1.04
CA THR A 102 9.46 2.17 -0.21
C THR A 102 8.74 1.30 -1.23
N GLY A 103 7.85 1.90 -1.98
CA GLY A 103 7.10 1.18 -3.00
C GLY A 103 6.08 2.04 -3.71
N ARG A 104 5.29 1.40 -4.55
CA ARG A 104 4.22 2.07 -5.29
C ARG A 104 2.89 1.91 -4.57
N MET A 105 2.29 3.02 -4.20
CA MET A 105 0.95 3.03 -3.60
C MET A 105 -0.11 2.92 -4.70
N VAL A 106 -1.07 2.03 -4.47
CA VAL A 106 -2.31 1.93 -5.26
C VAL A 106 -3.51 1.88 -4.31
N GLU A 107 -4.63 2.43 -4.75
CA GLU A 107 -5.85 2.45 -3.96
C GLU A 107 -7.03 2.07 -4.85
N LYS A 108 -7.88 1.18 -4.35
CA LYS A 108 -9.12 0.79 -5.02
C LYS A 108 -10.12 0.25 -3.99
N GLY A 109 -11.38 0.65 -4.14
CA GLY A 109 -12.44 0.15 -3.25
C GLY A 109 -12.22 0.50 -1.77
N GLY A 110 -11.55 1.62 -1.48
CA GLY A 110 -11.22 2.03 -0.11
C GLY A 110 -10.02 1.31 0.51
N VAL A 111 -9.37 0.40 -0.22
CA VAL A 111 -8.19 -0.33 0.26
C VAL A 111 -6.92 0.27 -0.34
N LYS A 112 -5.97 0.61 0.52
CA LYS A 112 -4.62 1.03 0.13
C LYS A 112 -3.70 -0.18 0.11
N LEU A 113 -3.01 -0.38 -1.01
CA LEU A 113 -2.01 -1.42 -1.21
C LEU A 113 -0.67 -0.77 -1.55
N LEU A 114 0.36 -1.08 -0.77
CA LEU A 114 1.74 -0.71 -1.08
C LEU A 114 2.45 -1.89 -1.73
N LEU A 115 2.79 -1.73 -3.00
CA LEU A 115 3.62 -2.69 -3.73
C LEU A 115 5.07 -2.41 -3.40
N ILE A 116 5.59 -3.11 -2.40
CA ILE A 116 6.89 -2.86 -1.78
C ILE A 116 8.02 -3.23 -2.74
N SER A 117 8.98 -2.33 -2.89
CA SER A 117 10.25 -2.55 -3.58
C SER A 117 11.44 -2.68 -2.62
N LYS A 118 11.34 -2.03 -1.45
CA LYS A 118 12.40 -2.02 -0.44
C LYS A 118 11.82 -1.92 0.97
N VAL A 119 12.43 -2.65 1.90
CA VAL A 119 12.15 -2.57 3.34
C VAL A 119 13.46 -2.50 4.11
N VAL A 120 13.52 -1.64 5.11
CA VAL A 120 14.64 -1.52 6.05
C VAL A 120 14.11 -1.23 7.45
N ARG A 121 14.83 -1.62 8.50
CA ARG A 121 14.48 -1.22 9.87
C ARG A 121 14.52 0.30 9.98
N ALA A 122 13.50 0.88 10.60
CA ALA A 122 13.53 2.30 10.94
C ALA A 122 14.61 2.57 11.99
N LYS A 123 15.23 3.74 11.86
CA LYS A 123 16.20 4.22 12.85
C LYS A 123 15.48 4.83 14.05
#